data_ac42cba3d23ba65871b62f888b2418c0
#
_entry.id   ac42cba3d23ba65871b62f888b2418c0
#
_cell.length_a   1.000
_cell.length_b   1.000
_cell.length_c   1.000
_cell.angle_alpha   90.00
_cell.angle_beta   90.00
_cell.angle_gamma   90.00
#
_symmetry.space_group_name_H-M   'P 1'
#
loop_
_entity.id
_entity.type
_entity.pdbx_description
1 polymer ?
#
loop_
_entity_poly.entity_id
_entity_poly.type
_entity_poly.pdbx_seq_one_letter_code
_entity_poly.pdbx_strand_id
1 'polypeptide(L)'
;MGRMVAGLKPRGFTWVITDRLAVSERVGGSGFQHRRVRREEEITWLVEEAGINTVVSMLPGNQNLLAYREAGMATYSVQVGAELDQTQAAEFFKTLSQATSREEAKVLVHREVIDDTVGGLLGGFLVTSGLVNDPILALAVIQQILGRALGPEGRSLIPASAAS
;
A
#
# COMPACT_ATOMS: atom_id res chain seq x y z
N MET A 1 -7.58 32.78 -5.64
CA MET A 1 -6.49 31.94 -6.15
C MET A 1 -6.41 30.63 -5.36
N GLY A 2 -6.31 29.53 -6.06
CA GLY A 2 -6.14 28.23 -5.44
C GLY A 2 -4.75 28.06 -4.85
N ARG A 3 -4.64 27.21 -3.83
CA ARG A 3 -3.37 26.81 -3.27
C ARG A 3 -2.58 25.97 -4.27
N MET A 4 -1.30 26.23 -4.39
CA MET A 4 -0.44 25.37 -5.21
C MET A 4 -0.23 24.03 -4.50
N VAL A 5 -0.35 22.94 -5.27
CA VAL A 5 -0.09 21.60 -4.76
C VAL A 5 1.40 21.44 -4.49
N ALA A 6 1.75 20.98 -3.30
CA ALA A 6 3.15 20.76 -2.92
C ALA A 6 3.61 19.37 -3.39
N GLY A 7 4.65 19.36 -4.22
CA GLY A 7 5.28 18.13 -4.66
C GLY A 7 4.57 17.45 -5.83
N LEU A 8 4.89 16.18 -6.02
CA LEU A 8 4.41 15.36 -7.13
C LEU A 8 3.69 14.13 -6.60
N LYS A 9 2.46 13.91 -7.04
CA LYS A 9 1.67 12.74 -6.64
C LYS A 9 2.34 11.45 -7.14
N PRO A 10 2.58 10.46 -6.25
CA PRO A 10 3.11 9.18 -6.69
C PRO A 10 2.21 8.49 -7.70
N ARG A 11 2.82 7.79 -8.64
CA ARG A 11 2.07 7.11 -9.69
C ARG A 11 1.20 6.01 -9.08
N GLY A 12 -0.05 5.96 -9.54
CA GLY A 12 -1.01 4.98 -9.07
C GLY A 12 -1.56 5.23 -7.68
N PHE A 13 -1.26 6.36 -7.06
CA PHE A 13 -1.76 6.65 -5.71
C PHE A 13 -3.28 6.56 -5.69
N THR A 14 -3.79 5.71 -4.78
CA THR A 14 -5.22 5.47 -4.66
C THR A 14 -5.55 5.23 -3.18
N TRP A 15 -6.57 5.90 -2.67
CA TRP A 15 -7.08 5.61 -1.35
C TRP A 15 -7.86 4.29 -1.38
N VAL A 16 -7.44 3.32 -0.57
CA VAL A 16 -8.17 2.08 -0.33
C VAL A 16 -9.23 2.32 0.74
N ILE A 17 -8.85 3.02 1.79
CA ILE A 17 -9.74 3.51 2.84
C ILE A 17 -9.44 5.00 2.97
N THR A 18 -10.40 5.84 2.63
CA THR A 18 -10.18 7.29 2.57
C THR A 18 -9.56 7.82 3.85
N ASP A 19 -8.47 8.55 3.71
CA ASP A 19 -7.70 9.17 4.80
C ASP A 19 -7.10 8.18 5.82
N ARG A 20 -7.07 6.89 5.50
CA ARG A 20 -6.50 5.87 6.41
C ARG A 20 -5.49 4.96 5.74
N LEU A 21 -5.79 4.49 4.55
CA LEU A 21 -4.95 3.52 3.85
C LEU A 21 -4.94 3.81 2.36
N ALA A 22 -3.76 4.00 1.82
CA ALA A 22 -3.55 4.23 0.39
C ALA A 22 -2.53 3.23 -0.16
N VAL A 23 -2.53 3.10 -1.47
CA VAL A 23 -1.55 2.29 -2.20
C VAL A 23 -0.96 3.12 -3.33
N SER A 24 0.29 2.87 -3.67
CA SER A 24 0.93 3.48 -4.84
C SER A 24 1.99 2.54 -5.41
N GLU A 25 2.50 2.90 -6.60
CA GLU A 25 3.73 2.33 -7.11
C GLU A 25 4.92 2.84 -6.30
N ARG A 26 6.11 2.30 -6.55
CA ARG A 26 7.32 2.69 -5.83
C ARG A 26 7.53 4.20 -5.87
N VAL A 27 7.70 4.78 -4.70
CA VAL A 27 7.96 6.22 -4.56
C VAL A 27 9.32 6.54 -5.18
N GLY A 28 9.33 7.52 -6.09
CA GLY A 28 10.50 7.88 -6.86
C GLY A 28 10.57 7.21 -8.23
N GLY A 29 9.67 6.29 -8.53
CA GLY A 29 9.61 5.56 -9.79
C GLY A 29 10.05 4.12 -9.67
N SER A 30 9.53 3.27 -10.52
CA SER A 30 9.84 1.83 -10.54
C SER A 30 11.07 1.55 -11.40
N GLY A 31 11.86 0.53 -10.97
CA GLY A 31 13.00 0.04 -11.74
C GLY A 31 13.98 1.14 -12.14
N PHE A 32 14.30 1.18 -13.43
CA PHE A 32 15.24 2.15 -13.98
C PHE A 32 14.69 3.58 -14.04
N GLN A 33 13.41 3.76 -13.78
CA GLN A 33 12.78 5.08 -13.75
C GLN A 33 12.94 5.78 -12.41
N HIS A 34 13.52 5.11 -11.42
CA HIS A 34 13.72 5.68 -10.10
C HIS A 34 14.69 6.87 -10.17
N ARG A 35 14.26 8.00 -9.60
CA ARG A 35 15.06 9.22 -9.53
C ARG A 35 14.93 9.82 -8.13
N ARG A 36 16.06 10.24 -7.58
CA ARG A 36 16.09 10.85 -6.25
C ARG A 36 15.24 12.10 -6.15
N VAL A 37 15.32 12.98 -7.15
CA VAL A 37 14.54 14.23 -7.16
C VAL A 37 13.04 13.90 -7.20
N ARG A 38 12.65 12.95 -8.03
CA ARG A 38 11.25 12.50 -8.09
C ARG A 38 10.81 11.92 -6.75
N ARG A 39 11.64 11.12 -6.10
CA ARG A 39 11.34 10.56 -4.78
C ARG A 39 11.09 11.67 -3.76
N GLU A 40 11.95 12.67 -3.72
CA GLU A 40 11.79 13.80 -2.79
C GLU A 40 10.51 14.57 -3.04
N GLU A 41 10.17 14.81 -4.30
CA GLU A 41 8.92 15.48 -4.68
C GLU A 41 7.69 14.64 -4.32
N GLU A 42 7.75 13.33 -4.52
CA GLU A 42 6.64 12.45 -4.18
C GLU A 42 6.47 12.33 -2.66
N ILE A 43 7.55 12.29 -1.90
CA ILE A 43 7.48 12.30 -0.44
C ILE A 43 6.86 13.60 0.06
N THR A 44 7.25 14.74 -0.52
CA THR A 44 6.64 16.03 -0.17
C THR A 44 5.13 15.99 -0.38
N TRP A 45 4.68 15.49 -1.52
CA TRP A 45 3.25 15.37 -1.80
C TRP A 45 2.55 14.46 -0.78
N LEU A 46 3.15 13.32 -0.47
CA LEU A 46 2.56 12.37 0.48
C LEU A 46 2.36 13.00 1.86
N VAL A 47 3.36 13.75 2.34
CA VAL A 47 3.29 14.39 3.65
C VAL A 47 2.36 15.60 3.63
N GLU A 48 2.54 16.50 2.66
CA GLU A 48 1.87 17.79 2.64
C GLU A 48 0.44 17.72 2.11
N GLU A 49 0.20 16.94 1.07
CA GLU A 49 -1.12 16.88 0.43
C GLU A 49 -1.96 15.69 0.91
N ALA A 50 -1.37 14.51 1.05
CA ALA A 50 -2.12 13.32 1.46
C ALA A 50 -2.14 13.11 2.97
N GLY A 51 -1.21 13.72 3.71
CA GLY A 51 -1.12 13.55 5.15
C GLY A 51 -0.59 12.19 5.59
N ILE A 52 0.09 11.49 4.70
CA ILE A 52 0.67 10.17 5.01
C ILE A 52 1.75 10.33 6.09
N ASN A 53 1.66 9.52 7.13
CA ASN A 53 2.62 9.51 8.23
C ASN A 53 3.24 8.15 8.49
N THR A 54 2.84 7.13 7.72
CA THR A 54 3.33 5.77 7.89
C THR A 54 3.45 5.11 6.51
N VAL A 55 4.54 4.40 6.28
CA VAL A 55 4.76 3.67 5.02
C VAL A 55 5.01 2.20 5.33
N VAL A 56 4.28 1.33 4.63
CA VAL A 56 4.55 -0.11 4.61
C VAL A 56 5.11 -0.45 3.24
N SER A 57 6.40 -0.79 3.21
CA SER A 57 7.10 -1.12 1.97
C SER A 57 7.14 -2.62 1.78
N MET A 58 6.73 -3.08 0.60
CA MET A 58 6.79 -4.49 0.22
C MET A 58 8.04 -4.80 -0.62
N LEU A 59 8.98 -3.86 -0.71
CA LEU A 59 10.19 -4.04 -1.49
C LEU A 59 11.34 -4.54 -0.62
N PRO A 60 12.08 -5.56 -1.07
CA PRO A 60 13.29 -5.99 -0.38
C PRO A 60 14.37 -4.90 -0.46
N GLY A 61 15.14 -4.73 0.61
CA GLY A 61 16.27 -3.81 0.63
C GLY A 61 15.91 -2.38 0.23
N ASN A 62 14.78 -1.88 0.65
CA ASN A 62 14.26 -0.61 0.19
C ASN A 62 15.13 0.57 0.58
N GLN A 63 15.72 1.20 -0.41
CA GLN A 63 16.58 2.36 -0.23
C GLN A 63 15.82 3.60 0.21
N ASN A 64 14.51 3.62 0.05
CA ASN A 64 13.69 4.77 0.40
C ASN A 64 13.38 4.87 1.90
N LEU A 65 13.65 3.82 2.68
CA LEU A 65 13.28 3.80 4.10
C LEU A 65 13.88 4.98 4.88
N LEU A 66 15.15 5.28 4.62
CA LEU A 66 15.80 6.42 5.28
C LEU A 66 15.13 7.72 4.91
N ALA A 67 14.79 7.90 3.63
CA ALA A 67 14.12 9.11 3.16
C ALA A 67 12.75 9.29 3.81
N TYR A 68 12.01 8.21 3.99
CA TYR A 68 10.72 8.27 4.70
C TYR A 68 10.90 8.69 6.15
N ARG A 69 11.89 8.11 6.84
CA ARG A 69 12.17 8.45 8.24
C ARG A 69 12.61 9.90 8.40
N GLU A 70 13.44 10.39 7.49
CA GLU A 70 13.89 11.79 7.49
C GLU A 70 12.71 12.74 7.29
N ALA A 71 11.68 12.31 6.58
CA ALA A 71 10.45 13.10 6.39
C ALA A 71 9.47 12.98 7.57
N GLY A 72 9.83 12.23 8.61
CA GLY A 72 9.01 12.09 9.81
C GLY A 72 8.00 10.96 9.77
N MET A 73 8.08 10.06 8.78
CA MET A 73 7.15 8.94 8.66
C MET A 73 7.65 7.71 9.42
N ALA A 74 6.73 6.99 10.05
CA ALA A 74 7.00 5.64 10.56
C ALA A 74 7.12 4.67 9.38
N THR A 75 8.00 3.67 9.49
CA THR A 75 8.25 2.74 8.40
C THR A 75 8.13 1.30 8.87
N TYR A 76 7.52 0.49 8.00
CA TYR A 76 7.45 -0.96 8.14
C TYR A 76 7.90 -1.58 6.84
N SER A 77 8.53 -2.76 6.92
CA SER A 77 9.00 -3.46 5.74
C SER A 77 8.53 -4.92 5.79
N VAL A 78 7.86 -5.36 4.72
CA VAL A 78 7.44 -6.74 4.56
C VAL A 78 7.88 -7.20 3.18
N GLN A 79 8.78 -8.17 3.14
CA GLN A 79 9.23 -8.71 1.85
C GLN A 79 8.13 -9.53 1.21
N VAL A 80 7.80 -9.16 -0.03
CA VAL A 80 6.85 -9.89 -0.86
C VAL A 80 7.59 -10.29 -2.13
N GLY A 81 7.97 -11.55 -2.20
CA GLY A 81 8.70 -12.09 -3.34
C GLY A 81 7.79 -12.41 -4.53
N ALA A 82 8.41 -12.96 -5.59
CA ALA A 82 7.67 -13.35 -6.78
C ALA A 82 6.73 -14.53 -6.50
N GLU A 83 7.13 -15.42 -5.59
CA GLU A 83 6.31 -16.55 -5.16
C GLU A 83 5.84 -16.28 -3.72
N LEU A 84 4.66 -15.71 -3.62
CA LEU A 84 4.06 -15.39 -2.34
C LEU A 84 3.35 -16.61 -1.77
N ASP A 85 3.75 -17.03 -0.56
CA ASP A 85 3.08 -18.11 0.15
C ASP A 85 2.15 -17.57 1.25
N GLN A 86 1.43 -18.48 1.90
CA GLN A 86 0.48 -18.11 2.97
C GLN A 86 1.18 -17.46 4.17
N THR A 87 2.43 -17.84 4.44
CA THR A 87 3.19 -17.27 5.55
C THR A 87 3.52 -15.81 5.27
N GLN A 88 3.95 -15.49 4.06
CA GLN A 88 4.25 -14.11 3.67
C GLN A 88 2.98 -13.25 3.65
N ALA A 89 1.87 -13.81 3.16
CA ALA A 89 0.59 -13.10 3.18
C ALA A 89 0.14 -12.79 4.61
N ALA A 90 0.24 -13.77 5.52
CA ALA A 90 -0.09 -13.57 6.93
C ALA A 90 0.78 -12.50 7.57
N GLU A 91 2.07 -12.49 7.26
CA GLU A 91 3.00 -11.47 7.76
C GLU A 91 2.61 -10.08 7.28
N PHE A 92 2.23 -9.96 6.01
CA PHE A 92 1.73 -8.70 5.46
C PHE A 92 0.49 -8.23 6.21
N PHE A 93 -0.50 -9.09 6.39
CA PHE A 93 -1.74 -8.73 7.09
C PHE A 93 -1.46 -8.28 8.53
N LYS A 94 -0.58 -8.98 9.22
CA LYS A 94 -0.18 -8.63 10.58
C LYS A 94 0.51 -7.28 10.63
N THR A 95 1.47 -7.04 9.73
CA THR A 95 2.21 -5.79 9.67
C THR A 95 1.29 -4.62 9.35
N LEU A 96 0.40 -4.78 8.38
CA LEU A 96 -0.54 -3.73 8.01
C LEU A 96 -1.53 -3.45 9.14
N SER A 97 -1.98 -4.48 9.85
CA SER A 97 -2.82 -4.31 11.02
C SER A 97 -2.11 -3.48 12.10
N GLN A 98 -0.82 -3.75 12.34
CA GLN A 98 -0.03 -2.97 13.30
C GLN A 98 0.13 -1.53 12.83
N ALA A 99 0.46 -1.34 11.56
CA ALA A 99 0.67 0.01 11.00
C ALA A 99 -0.58 0.87 11.06
N THR A 100 -1.76 0.27 10.91
CA THR A 100 -3.04 0.98 10.92
C THR A 100 -3.68 1.07 12.30
N SER A 101 -3.09 0.48 13.33
CA SER A 101 -3.71 0.37 14.65
C SER A 101 -3.84 1.71 15.39
N ARG A 102 -2.95 2.67 15.13
CA ARG A 102 -3.03 3.98 15.78
C ARG A 102 -4.12 4.81 15.10
N GLU A 103 -4.86 5.54 15.93
CA GLU A 103 -5.99 6.34 15.44
C GLU A 103 -5.56 7.38 14.41
N GLU A 104 -4.41 8.01 14.61
CA GLU A 104 -3.89 9.05 13.72
C GLU A 104 -3.14 8.49 12.50
N ALA A 105 -2.97 7.17 12.39
CA ALA A 105 -2.19 6.59 11.30
C ALA A 105 -2.86 6.80 9.95
N LYS A 106 -2.09 7.33 9.00
CA LYS A 106 -2.44 7.41 7.58
C LYS A 106 -1.34 6.68 6.83
N VAL A 107 -1.67 5.52 6.30
CA VAL A 107 -0.69 4.55 5.84
C VAL A 107 -0.65 4.48 4.33
N LEU A 108 0.56 4.50 3.77
CA LEU A 108 0.79 4.18 2.37
C LEU A 108 1.42 2.79 2.29
N VAL A 109 0.83 1.93 1.48
CA VAL A 109 1.41 0.64 1.10
C VAL A 109 1.95 0.79 -0.31
N HIS A 110 3.17 0.33 -0.56
CA HIS A 110 3.68 0.31 -1.92
C HIS A 110 4.55 -0.90 -2.21
N ARG A 111 4.61 -1.23 -3.49
CA ARG A 111 5.52 -2.20 -4.07
C ARG A 111 6.12 -1.56 -5.33
N GLU A 112 6.79 -2.32 -6.18
CA GLU A 112 7.35 -1.80 -7.43
C GLU A 112 6.23 -1.23 -8.32
N VAL A 113 5.19 -2.04 -8.54
CA VAL A 113 3.98 -1.66 -9.29
C VAL A 113 2.76 -2.20 -8.55
N ILE A 114 1.57 -1.68 -8.90
CA ILE A 114 0.31 -2.20 -8.35
C ILE A 114 -0.16 -3.34 -9.26
N ASP A 115 0.28 -4.53 -8.92
CA ASP A 115 -0.03 -5.74 -9.69
C ASP A 115 -1.14 -6.56 -9.03
N ASP A 116 -1.36 -7.76 -9.57
CA ASP A 116 -2.35 -8.70 -9.09
C ASP A 116 -2.10 -9.10 -7.63
N THR A 117 -0.84 -9.31 -7.28
CA THR A 117 -0.44 -9.65 -5.91
C THR A 117 -0.80 -8.55 -4.92
N VAL A 118 -0.51 -7.30 -5.26
CA VAL A 118 -0.86 -6.15 -4.42
C VAL A 118 -2.37 -6.06 -4.24
N GLY A 119 -3.12 -6.21 -5.32
CA GLY A 119 -4.58 -6.19 -5.26
C GLY A 119 -5.13 -7.30 -4.37
N GLY A 120 -4.60 -8.51 -4.52
CA GLY A 120 -5.00 -9.66 -3.70
C GLY A 120 -4.69 -9.47 -2.22
N LEU A 121 -3.50 -8.94 -1.91
CA LEU A 121 -3.11 -8.66 -0.52
C LEU A 121 -4.00 -7.59 0.10
N LEU A 122 -4.33 -6.53 -0.63
CA LEU A 122 -5.22 -5.50 -0.12
C LEU A 122 -6.63 -6.02 0.10
N GLY A 123 -7.16 -6.80 -0.85
CA GLY A 123 -8.45 -7.46 -0.70
C GLY A 123 -8.46 -8.42 0.48
N GLY A 124 -7.38 -9.17 0.65
CA GLY A 124 -7.20 -10.07 1.80
C GLY A 124 -7.17 -9.32 3.11
N PHE A 125 -6.52 -8.17 3.15
CA PHE A 125 -6.52 -7.32 4.35
C PHE A 125 -7.93 -6.85 4.72
N LEU A 126 -8.74 -6.49 3.73
CA LEU A 126 -10.14 -6.09 4.01
C LEU A 126 -10.90 -7.21 4.72
N VAL A 127 -10.66 -8.47 4.33
CA VAL A 127 -11.31 -9.62 4.98
C VAL A 127 -10.70 -9.88 6.36
N THR A 128 -9.38 -9.99 6.45
CA THR A 128 -8.72 -10.36 7.72
C THR A 128 -8.87 -9.31 8.80
N SER A 129 -9.00 -8.03 8.42
CA SER A 129 -9.24 -6.94 9.36
C SER A 129 -10.70 -6.86 9.81
N GLY A 130 -11.60 -7.58 9.16
CA GLY A 130 -13.02 -7.54 9.46
C GLY A 130 -13.76 -6.35 8.86
N LEU A 131 -13.08 -5.53 8.04
CA LEU A 131 -13.72 -4.38 7.40
C LEU A 131 -14.75 -4.81 6.36
N VAL A 132 -14.49 -5.92 5.68
CA VAL A 132 -15.41 -6.54 4.73
C VAL A 132 -15.48 -8.02 5.08
N ASN A 133 -16.61 -8.49 5.60
CA ASN A 133 -16.74 -9.86 6.10
C ASN A 133 -16.86 -10.91 4.99
N ASP A 134 -17.33 -10.50 3.82
CA ASP A 134 -17.55 -11.42 2.69
C ASP A 134 -16.37 -11.34 1.72
N PRO A 135 -15.66 -12.45 1.48
CA PRO A 135 -14.54 -12.46 0.53
C PRO A 135 -14.94 -12.09 -0.90
N ILE A 136 -16.14 -12.46 -1.33
CA ILE A 136 -16.64 -12.10 -2.66
C ILE A 136 -16.84 -10.59 -2.76
N LEU A 137 -17.40 -9.98 -1.72
CA LEU A 137 -17.57 -8.54 -1.66
C LEU A 137 -16.20 -7.83 -1.59
N ALA A 138 -15.26 -8.36 -0.81
CA ALA A 138 -13.92 -7.78 -0.73
C ALA A 138 -13.23 -7.78 -2.10
N LEU A 139 -13.36 -8.86 -2.86
CA LEU A 139 -12.85 -8.94 -4.22
C LEU A 139 -13.48 -7.87 -5.10
N ALA A 140 -14.80 -7.73 -5.07
CA ALA A 140 -15.50 -6.73 -5.86
C ALA A 140 -15.07 -5.31 -5.48
N VAL A 141 -14.94 -5.03 -4.18
CA VAL A 141 -14.54 -3.72 -3.68
C VAL A 141 -13.13 -3.36 -4.14
N ILE A 142 -12.16 -4.27 -3.97
CA ILE A 142 -10.78 -3.95 -4.34
C ILE A 142 -10.62 -3.81 -5.85
N GLN A 143 -11.33 -4.59 -6.64
CA GLN A 143 -11.32 -4.45 -8.10
C GLN A 143 -11.86 -3.09 -8.53
N GLN A 144 -12.92 -2.63 -7.88
CA GLN A 144 -13.49 -1.32 -8.16
C GLN A 144 -12.53 -0.20 -7.77
N ILE A 145 -11.92 -0.29 -6.58
CA ILE A 145 -10.95 0.72 -6.10
C ILE A 145 -9.76 0.83 -7.05
N LEU A 146 -9.20 -0.30 -7.46
CA LEU A 146 -8.01 -0.31 -8.31
C LEU A 146 -8.33 -0.14 -9.80
N GLY A 147 -9.60 -0.24 -10.17
CA GLY A 147 -10.03 -0.08 -11.56
C GLY A 147 -9.60 -1.23 -12.47
N ARG A 148 -9.43 -2.43 -11.91
CA ARG A 148 -9.01 -3.60 -12.70
C ARG A 148 -9.51 -4.90 -12.06
N ALA A 149 -9.72 -5.91 -12.88
CA ALA A 149 -10.03 -7.26 -12.42
C ALA A 149 -8.76 -7.94 -11.90
N LEU A 150 -8.88 -8.72 -10.83
CA LEU A 150 -7.79 -9.55 -10.34
C LEU A 150 -7.81 -10.92 -11.04
N GLY A 151 -6.62 -11.40 -11.39
CA GLY A 151 -6.44 -12.75 -11.89
C GLY A 151 -6.45 -13.81 -10.77
N PRO A 152 -6.26 -15.09 -11.13
CA PRO A 152 -6.32 -16.19 -10.16
C PRO A 152 -5.34 -16.06 -9.01
N GLU A 153 -4.13 -15.56 -9.27
CA GLU A 153 -3.10 -15.42 -8.26
C GLU A 153 -3.51 -14.41 -7.18
N GLY A 154 -3.99 -13.24 -7.59
CA GLY A 154 -4.46 -12.24 -6.65
C GLY A 154 -5.68 -12.71 -5.88
N ARG A 155 -6.64 -13.33 -6.56
CA ARG A 155 -7.85 -13.86 -5.90
C ARG A 155 -7.51 -14.88 -4.84
N SER A 156 -6.49 -15.72 -5.06
CA SER A 156 -6.09 -16.76 -4.11
C SER A 156 -5.58 -16.21 -2.79
N LEU A 157 -5.18 -14.95 -2.75
CA LEU A 157 -4.69 -14.29 -1.53
C LEU A 157 -5.81 -13.79 -0.63
N ILE A 158 -7.04 -13.77 -1.12
CA ILE A 158 -8.20 -13.36 -0.33
C ILE A 158 -8.72 -14.58 0.43
N PRO A 159 -8.64 -14.61 1.78
CA PRO A 159 -9.09 -15.75 2.54
C PRO A 159 -10.59 -16.02 2.39
N ALA A 160 -10.99 -17.29 2.54
CA ALA A 160 -12.38 -17.68 2.43
C ALA A 160 -13.25 -17.11 3.56
N SER A 161 -12.63 -16.74 4.71
CA SER A 161 -13.36 -16.13 5.82
C SER A 161 -12.44 -15.21 6.61
N ALA A 162 -13.04 -14.27 7.36
CA ALA A 162 -12.30 -13.36 8.23
C ALA A 162 -11.73 -14.06 9.46
N ALA A 163 -12.35 -15.14 9.89
CA ALA A 163 -11.91 -15.90 11.07
C ALA A 163 -10.71 -16.78 10.73
N SER A 164 -9.69 -16.70 11.53
CA SER A 164 -8.50 -17.53 11.40
C SER A 164 -8.24 -18.25 12.71
#